data_83d16f7623745b4cf1c849e2bbf64b0e
#
_entry.id   83d16f7623745b4cf1c849e2bbf64b0e
#
_cell.length_a   1.000
_cell.length_b   1.000
_cell.length_c   1.000
_cell.angle_alpha   90.00
_cell.angle_beta   90.00
_cell.angle_gamma   90.00
#
_symmetry.space_group_name_H-M   'P 1'
#
loop_
_entity.id
_entity.type
_entity.pdbx_description
1 polymer ?
#
loop_
_entity_poly.entity_id
_entity_poly.type
_entity_poly.pdbx_seq_one_letter_code
_entity_poly.pdbx_strand_id
1 'polypeptide(L)'
;MRSKRFRSALGLAESFGAPVFEPSWWPEDTDKMSYRLDGATYWIGSTRRGGTPIGVIGKPEKPELHLPSGNWSPIPELQAMRGLVSTSDDHVRAVVHQEQQTIHLIGYASEAELVQAVQGLRRVPTESD
;
A
#
# COMPACT_ATOMS: atom_id res chain seq x y z
N MET A 1 8.40 -6.10 19.15
CA MET A 1 7.11 -5.42 18.99
C MET A 1 6.11 -6.37 18.37
N ARG A 2 4.90 -6.45 18.91
CA ARG A 2 3.92 -7.42 18.46
C ARG A 2 3.07 -6.89 17.31
N SER A 3 2.84 -7.75 16.31
CA SER A 3 1.84 -7.50 15.29
C SER A 3 0.45 -7.63 15.90
N LYS A 4 -0.43 -6.71 15.52
CA LYS A 4 -1.85 -6.83 15.80
C LYS A 4 -2.60 -7.07 14.50
N ARG A 5 -3.50 -8.06 14.50
CA ARG A 5 -4.35 -8.34 13.35
C ARG A 5 -5.76 -7.85 13.60
N PHE A 6 -6.39 -7.38 12.53
CA PHE A 6 -7.74 -6.84 12.56
C PHE A 6 -8.61 -7.56 11.54
N ARG A 7 -9.92 -7.53 11.75
CA ARG A 7 -10.88 -8.16 10.86
C ARG A 7 -11.31 -7.25 9.72
N SER A 8 -11.01 -5.97 9.81
CA SER A 8 -11.46 -4.98 8.85
C SER A 8 -10.49 -3.81 8.77
N ALA A 9 -10.57 -3.08 7.66
CA ALA A 9 -9.82 -1.84 7.50
C ALA A 9 -10.22 -0.81 8.55
N LEU A 10 -11.51 -0.76 8.92
CA LEU A 10 -12.00 0.15 9.94
C LEU A 10 -11.34 -0.12 11.29
N GLY A 11 -11.27 -1.39 11.71
CA GLY A 11 -10.63 -1.74 12.97
C GLY A 11 -9.17 -1.34 13.01
N LEU A 12 -8.46 -1.58 11.91
CA LEU A 12 -7.07 -1.15 11.77
C LEU A 12 -6.96 0.37 11.87
N ALA A 13 -7.78 1.10 11.12
CA ALA A 13 -7.72 2.55 11.06
C ALA A 13 -7.97 3.18 12.43
N GLU A 14 -8.95 2.66 13.18
CA GLU A 14 -9.26 3.17 14.50
C GLU A 14 -8.10 2.92 15.48
N SER A 15 -7.43 1.78 15.36
CA SER A 15 -6.31 1.44 16.23
C SER A 15 -5.02 2.20 15.86
N PHE A 16 -4.84 2.50 14.57
CA PHE A 16 -3.64 3.19 14.10
C PHE A 16 -3.57 4.64 14.60
N GLY A 17 -4.72 5.30 14.76
CA GLY A 17 -4.79 6.65 15.29
C GLY A 17 -4.34 7.75 14.32
N ALA A 18 -4.21 7.43 13.04
CA ALA A 18 -3.86 8.35 11.97
C ALA A 18 -4.54 7.85 10.69
N PRO A 19 -4.56 8.65 9.61
CA PRO A 19 -5.17 8.19 8.38
C PRO A 19 -4.55 6.89 7.86
N VAL A 20 -5.41 5.96 7.43
CA VAL A 20 -5.03 4.70 6.80
C VAL A 20 -5.61 4.71 5.39
N PHE A 21 -4.81 4.32 4.41
CA PHE A 21 -5.21 4.32 3.01
C PHE A 21 -5.25 2.89 2.47
N GLU A 22 -6.25 2.61 1.65
CA GLU A 22 -6.35 1.33 0.95
C GLU A 22 -6.78 1.55 -0.50
N PRO A 23 -6.37 0.67 -1.43
CA PRO A 23 -6.92 0.71 -2.77
C PRO A 23 -8.39 0.31 -2.76
N SER A 24 -9.20 0.94 -3.60
CA SER A 24 -10.59 0.53 -3.79
C SER A 24 -10.73 -0.56 -4.85
N TRP A 25 -9.63 -0.90 -5.51
CA TRP A 25 -9.59 -1.92 -6.55
C TRP A 25 -8.46 -2.91 -6.27
N TRP A 26 -8.72 -4.19 -6.51
CA TRP A 26 -7.76 -5.28 -6.38
C TRP A 26 -7.84 -6.19 -7.60
N PRO A 27 -6.71 -6.78 -8.06
CA PRO A 27 -6.75 -7.79 -9.13
C PRO A 27 -7.63 -8.98 -8.77
N GLU A 28 -8.20 -9.61 -9.78
CA GLU A 28 -9.13 -10.74 -9.60
C GLU A 28 -8.51 -11.94 -8.88
N ASP A 29 -7.21 -12.14 -9.03
CA ASP A 29 -6.50 -13.25 -8.39
C ASP A 29 -6.05 -12.97 -6.96
N THR A 30 -6.51 -11.87 -6.38
CA THR A 30 -6.22 -11.51 -5.00
C THR A 30 -7.04 -12.38 -4.05
N ASP A 31 -6.37 -12.99 -3.08
CA ASP A 31 -7.01 -13.83 -2.07
C ASP A 31 -7.63 -12.97 -0.96
N LYS A 32 -8.06 -13.61 0.10
CA LYS A 32 -8.71 -12.94 1.23
C LYS A 32 -7.80 -11.90 1.86
N MET A 33 -8.35 -10.72 2.12
CA MET A 33 -7.61 -9.60 2.67
C MET A 33 -7.21 -9.83 4.13
N SER A 34 -6.05 -9.28 4.48
CA SER A 34 -5.58 -9.22 5.86
C SER A 34 -5.26 -7.78 6.24
N TYR A 35 -5.40 -7.48 7.51
CA TYR A 35 -5.20 -6.15 8.07
C TYR A 35 -4.32 -6.28 9.30
N ARG A 36 -3.18 -5.59 9.31
CA ARG A 36 -2.20 -5.77 10.37
C ARG A 36 -1.55 -4.46 10.76
N LEU A 37 -1.21 -4.33 12.02
CA LEU A 37 -0.46 -3.19 12.55
C LEU A 37 0.81 -3.73 13.21
N ASP A 38 1.95 -3.29 12.71
CA ASP A 38 3.27 -3.65 13.23
C ASP A 38 3.95 -2.37 13.73
N GLY A 39 3.77 -2.05 15.02
CA GLY A 39 4.27 -0.79 15.55
C GLY A 39 3.61 0.40 14.89
N ALA A 40 4.40 1.23 14.21
CA ALA A 40 3.90 2.41 13.50
C ALA A 40 3.64 2.15 12.01
N THR A 41 3.69 0.90 11.58
CA THR A 41 3.50 0.53 10.18
C THR A 41 2.25 -0.34 10.03
N TYR A 42 1.37 0.01 9.09
CA TYR A 42 0.20 -0.81 8.84
C TYR A 42 0.34 -1.56 7.51
N TRP A 43 -0.37 -2.69 7.43
CA TRP A 43 -0.45 -3.54 6.25
C TRP A 43 -1.92 -3.80 5.92
N ILE A 44 -2.29 -3.56 4.68
CA ILE A 44 -3.57 -4.00 4.12
C ILE A 44 -3.24 -4.75 2.83
N GLY A 45 -3.48 -6.04 2.82
CA GLY A 45 -3.11 -6.80 1.64
C GLY A 45 -3.45 -8.27 1.74
N SER A 46 -2.93 -9.01 0.79
CA SER A 46 -3.21 -10.42 0.65
C SER A 46 -2.07 -11.10 -0.11
N THR A 47 -2.39 -12.22 -0.71
CA THR A 47 -1.51 -12.89 -1.66
C THR A 47 -2.27 -13.05 -2.97
N ARG A 48 -1.53 -13.05 -4.07
CA ARG A 48 -2.06 -13.38 -5.38
C ARG A 48 -1.96 -14.89 -5.60
N ARG A 49 -2.66 -15.38 -6.60
CA ARG A 49 -2.50 -16.76 -7.05
C ARG A 49 -1.01 -16.99 -7.34
N GLY A 50 -0.45 -18.03 -6.74
CA GLY A 50 1.00 -18.26 -6.81
C GLY A 50 1.78 -17.78 -5.60
N GLY A 51 1.13 -17.09 -4.66
CA GLY A 51 1.71 -16.73 -3.37
C GLY A 51 2.41 -15.38 -3.29
N THR A 52 2.40 -14.58 -4.36
CA THR A 52 3.02 -13.25 -4.33
C THR A 52 2.23 -12.32 -3.42
N PRO A 53 2.89 -11.68 -2.43
CA PRO A 53 2.21 -10.67 -1.61
C PRO A 53 1.78 -9.47 -2.44
N ILE A 54 0.57 -8.97 -2.20
CA ILE A 54 0.04 -7.77 -2.83
C ILE A 54 -0.61 -6.91 -1.77
N GLY A 55 -0.33 -5.62 -1.76
CA GLY A 55 -0.98 -4.75 -0.81
C GLY A 55 -0.29 -3.43 -0.59
N VAL A 56 -0.69 -2.81 0.49
CA VAL A 56 -0.27 -1.47 0.90
C VAL A 56 0.44 -1.55 2.23
N ILE A 57 1.59 -0.90 2.30
CA ILE A 57 2.34 -0.71 3.54
C ILE A 57 2.40 0.80 3.78
N GLY A 58 1.81 1.26 4.86
CA GLY A 58 1.83 2.68 5.21
C GLY A 58 2.55 2.93 6.51
N LYS A 59 3.33 4.00 6.56
CA LYS A 59 4.02 4.40 7.77
C LYS A 59 4.14 5.92 7.83
N PRO A 60 4.13 6.51 9.04
CA PRO A 60 4.42 7.94 9.19
C PRO A 60 5.81 8.23 8.67
N GLU A 61 5.95 9.32 7.96
CA GLU A 61 7.23 9.77 7.43
C GLU A 61 7.37 11.27 7.67
N LYS A 62 8.61 11.71 7.69
CA LYS A 62 8.91 13.14 7.64
C LYS A 62 8.47 13.67 6.28
N PRO A 63 8.26 15.00 6.13
CA PRO A 63 7.74 15.56 4.88
C PRO A 63 8.57 15.27 3.62
N GLU A 64 9.78 14.75 3.78
CA GLU A 64 10.61 14.39 2.64
C GLU A 64 10.34 12.96 2.18
N LEU A 65 10.09 12.81 0.88
CA LEU A 65 9.87 11.49 0.30
C LEU A 65 11.19 10.75 0.17
N HIS A 66 11.32 9.63 0.88
CA HIS A 66 12.49 8.77 0.79
C HIS A 66 12.15 7.56 -0.07
N LEU A 67 12.81 7.47 -1.22
CA LEU A 67 12.65 6.33 -2.12
C LEU A 67 13.66 5.24 -1.77
N PRO A 68 13.25 3.98 -1.75
CA PRO A 68 14.19 2.87 -1.62
C PRO A 68 15.20 2.87 -2.78
N SER A 69 16.29 2.13 -2.63
CA SER A 69 17.27 1.97 -3.70
C SER A 69 16.64 1.44 -4.97
N GLY A 70 17.04 1.95 -6.12
CA GLY A 70 16.54 1.50 -7.40
C GLY A 70 16.22 2.66 -8.32
N ASN A 71 15.70 2.31 -9.48
CA ASN A 71 15.30 3.29 -10.49
C ASN A 71 13.82 3.61 -10.31
N TRP A 72 13.53 4.86 -10.04
CA TRP A 72 12.17 5.35 -9.82
C TRP A 72 11.79 6.34 -10.89
N SER A 73 10.57 6.23 -11.37
CA SER A 73 10.03 7.14 -12.38
C SER A 73 8.65 7.63 -11.92
N PRO A 74 8.29 8.89 -12.21
CA PRO A 74 6.95 9.36 -11.86
C PRO A 74 5.88 8.64 -12.65
N ILE A 75 4.73 8.41 -12.02
CA ILE A 75 3.53 7.98 -12.72
C ILE A 75 2.83 9.25 -13.19
N PRO A 76 2.65 9.45 -14.51
CA PRO A 76 2.07 10.68 -15.01
C PRO A 76 0.71 10.97 -14.39
N GLU A 77 0.46 12.25 -14.07
CA GLU A 77 -0.78 12.76 -13.49
C GLU A 77 -1.10 12.25 -12.09
N LEU A 78 -0.21 11.44 -11.48
CA LEU A 78 -0.39 10.94 -10.13
C LEU A 78 0.80 11.36 -9.28
N GLN A 79 0.54 11.67 -8.02
CA GLN A 79 1.62 12.01 -7.09
C GLN A 79 2.26 10.72 -6.54
N ALA A 80 2.81 9.94 -7.45
CA ALA A 80 3.37 8.64 -7.13
C ALA A 80 4.60 8.36 -7.96
N MET A 81 5.52 7.58 -7.38
CA MET A 81 6.71 7.08 -8.07
C MET A 81 6.60 5.56 -8.22
N ARG A 82 7.00 5.04 -9.36
CA ARG A 82 7.01 3.60 -9.62
C ARG A 82 8.43 3.08 -9.72
N GLY A 83 8.61 1.83 -9.39
CA GLY A 83 9.88 1.15 -9.54
C GLY A 83 9.72 -0.36 -9.64
N LEU A 84 10.76 -1.04 -10.10
CA LEU A 84 10.79 -2.50 -10.11
C LEU A 84 11.29 -3.01 -8.77
N VAL A 85 10.56 -3.96 -8.19
CA VAL A 85 10.92 -4.52 -6.89
C VAL A 85 12.05 -5.53 -7.04
N SER A 86 11.99 -6.35 -8.07
CA SER A 86 12.93 -7.43 -8.25
C SER A 86 12.99 -7.81 -9.73
N THR A 87 14.18 -8.17 -10.18
CA THR A 87 14.36 -8.65 -11.55
C THR A 87 13.88 -10.09 -11.72
N SER A 88 13.72 -10.83 -10.64
CA SER A 88 13.29 -12.24 -10.71
C SER A 88 11.78 -12.39 -10.77
N ASP A 89 11.01 -11.45 -10.22
CA ASP A 89 9.56 -11.57 -10.09
C ASP A 89 8.79 -10.63 -11.00
N ASP A 90 9.46 -9.73 -11.68
CA ASP A 90 8.86 -8.76 -12.61
C ASP A 90 7.67 -7.99 -12.06
N HIS A 91 7.69 -7.73 -10.75
CA HIS A 91 6.64 -6.97 -10.10
C HIS A 91 6.98 -5.50 -10.02
N VAL A 92 5.96 -4.68 -10.16
CA VAL A 92 6.08 -3.23 -10.08
C VAL A 92 5.52 -2.77 -8.74
N ARG A 93 6.13 -1.74 -8.19
CA ARG A 93 5.61 -1.11 -6.97
C ARG A 93 5.57 0.40 -7.13
N ALA A 94 4.74 1.05 -6.32
CA ALA A 94 4.67 2.49 -6.26
C ALA A 94 4.96 2.98 -4.85
N VAL A 95 5.41 4.21 -4.75
CA VAL A 95 5.52 4.93 -3.49
C VAL A 95 4.71 6.20 -3.64
N VAL A 96 3.80 6.42 -2.70
CA VAL A 96 2.96 7.61 -2.65
C VAL A 96 3.24 8.32 -1.34
N HIS A 97 3.40 9.63 -1.38
CA HIS A 97 3.49 10.42 -0.17
C HIS A 97 2.19 11.21 0.00
N GLN A 98 1.46 10.95 1.07
CA GLN A 98 0.15 11.55 1.29
C GLN A 98 -0.11 11.72 2.79
N GLU A 99 -0.57 12.90 3.17
CA GLU A 99 -0.91 13.23 4.57
C GLU A 99 0.17 12.82 5.57
N GLN A 100 1.41 13.19 5.28
CA GLN A 100 2.58 12.97 6.14
C GLN A 100 2.89 11.50 6.39
N GLN A 101 2.57 10.66 5.42
CA GLN A 101 2.99 9.27 5.46
C GLN A 101 3.49 8.81 4.11
N THR A 102 4.32 7.78 4.14
CA THR A 102 4.80 7.10 2.94
C THR A 102 4.01 5.81 2.78
N ILE A 103 3.42 5.63 1.61
CA ILE A 103 2.58 4.48 1.29
C ILE A 103 3.23 3.71 0.15
N HIS A 104 3.55 2.44 0.41
CA HIS A 104 4.10 1.53 -0.59
C HIS A 104 3.01 0.61 -1.09
N LEU A 105 2.85 0.54 -2.41
CA LEU A 105 1.95 -0.42 -3.06
C LEU A 105 2.83 -1.45 -3.74
N ILE A 106 2.66 -2.73 -3.40
CA ILE A 106 3.55 -3.82 -3.87
C ILE A 106 2.74 -4.97 -4.47
N GLY A 107 3.39 -5.77 -5.30
CA GLY A 107 2.81 -7.02 -5.82
C GLY A 107 2.02 -6.87 -7.12
N TYR A 108 2.08 -5.73 -7.78
CA TYR A 108 1.34 -5.50 -9.02
C TYR A 108 2.13 -6.01 -10.22
N ALA A 109 1.44 -6.67 -11.14
CA ALA A 109 2.08 -7.35 -12.26
C ALA A 109 2.44 -6.40 -13.40
N SER A 110 1.81 -5.24 -13.48
CA SER A 110 2.03 -4.29 -14.56
C SER A 110 1.83 -2.87 -14.09
N GLU A 111 2.30 -1.92 -14.90
CA GLU A 111 2.06 -0.51 -14.65
C GLU A 111 0.56 -0.19 -14.68
N ALA A 112 -0.19 -0.84 -15.57
CA ALA A 112 -1.63 -0.61 -15.67
C ALA A 112 -2.35 -0.98 -14.38
N GLU A 113 -2.02 -2.12 -13.79
CA GLU A 113 -2.56 -2.52 -12.49
C GLU A 113 -2.17 -1.51 -11.41
N LEU A 114 -0.91 -1.10 -11.41
CA LEU A 114 -0.40 -0.18 -10.40
C LEU A 114 -1.10 1.18 -10.48
N VAL A 115 -1.27 1.71 -11.68
CA VAL A 115 -1.97 2.98 -11.89
C VAL A 115 -3.41 2.88 -11.39
N GLN A 116 -4.08 1.77 -11.68
CA GLN A 116 -5.45 1.57 -11.24
C GLN A 116 -5.54 1.54 -9.71
N ALA A 117 -4.59 0.87 -9.05
CA ALA A 117 -4.55 0.82 -7.60
C ALA A 117 -4.28 2.19 -6.98
N VAL A 118 -3.34 2.94 -7.53
CA VAL A 118 -3.01 4.28 -7.03
C VAL A 118 -4.18 5.24 -7.22
N GLN A 119 -4.84 5.19 -8.38
CA GLN A 119 -6.01 6.03 -8.64
C GLN A 119 -7.17 5.70 -7.69
N GLY A 120 -7.29 4.44 -7.30
CA GLY A 120 -8.33 4.00 -6.36
C GLY A 120 -7.93 4.10 -4.90
N LEU A 121 -6.74 4.62 -4.60
CA LEU A 121 -6.28 4.75 -3.22
C LEU A 121 -7.18 5.75 -2.48
N ARG A 122 -7.72 5.34 -1.35
CA ARG A 122 -8.66 6.15 -0.59
C ARG A 122 -8.40 6.02 0.91
N ARG A 123 -8.75 7.05 1.63
CA ARG A 123 -8.71 7.02 3.09
C ARG A 123 -9.82 6.12 3.61
N VAL A 124 -9.48 5.24 4.52
CA VAL A 124 -10.47 4.39 5.20
C VAL A 124 -11.29 5.27 6.14
N PRO A 125 -12.62 5.35 5.96
CA PRO A 125 -13.44 6.16 6.85
C PRO A 125 -13.47 5.57 8.26
N THR A 126 -13.47 6.43 9.28
CA THR A 126 -13.57 6.05 10.67
C THR A 126 -14.76 6.77 11.29
N GLU A 127 -15.17 6.32 12.50
CA GLU A 127 -16.30 6.93 13.18
C GLU A 127 -16.06 8.39 13.57
N SER A 128 -14.80 8.79 13.64
CA SER A 128 -14.44 10.17 13.98
C SER A 128 -14.39 11.10 12.78
N ASP A 129 -14.61 10.60 11.60
CA ASP A 129 -14.56 11.38 10.35
C ASP A 129 -15.92 11.99 10.00
#